data_272e5c292e9ec9b50da4d6b997f8e3e1
#
_entry.id   272e5c292e9ec9b50da4d6b997f8e3e1
#
_cell.length_a   1.000
_cell.length_b   1.000
_cell.length_c   1.000
_cell.angle_alpha   90.00
_cell.angle_beta   90.00
_cell.angle_gamma   90.00
#
_symmetry.space_group_name_H-M   'P 1'
#
loop_
_entity.id
_entity.type
_entity.pdbx_description
1 polymer ?
#
loop_
_entity_poly.entity_id
_entity_poly.type
_entity_poly.pdbx_seq_one_letter_code
_entity_poly.pdbx_strand_id
1 'polypeptide(L)'
;MTFEELNLSAPLLRAVQEAGYETPSPIQAAAIPPVLSGRDLMGCAQTGTGKTAAFALPMLDRLTANPPRRKGAIRALILTPTRELALQIGESFDAYGKYLNLRSTVIFGGVGQAPQVEALKKGVDILVACPGRLNDLIGQGFIDLSDLEIFVLDEADRMLDMGFVHDVKKVIAKLPKVRQNLMFSATMPAEIEQLAAGILRDPAFVKVDPVSSTVDRIQQSLYHVEKGNKKFLLPWLIKNLQPPVVNALVFSRTKHGADKIARDLTKQGIPAAAIHGNKSQTARVTALEDFKAGKTRVLVATDIAARGIDISELSHVFNYDLPEVPETYVHRIGRTARAGADGTAVSFCAPEEQEYLAGIEKLNRRKIPVVSGHPWDGVPAPVRPEPPVRGKKPKAAPEQAGKQPEQQAKPAKAAAAPAKPEKKAAAAPKAQAKQPVKLEKEERTMDDPKRTSGGRSNDRRSNNNNNSRPRREQNAPARGSNAQPKFDPHFVSAPEATPLRSARKAPAAPAAPAIKTAQGAQAVQSQNAPNGDRRNAGRRSDRNTPNDRNARPAAASGAGRAPRSERNE
;
A
#
# COMPACT_ATOMS: atom_id res chain seq x y z
N MET A 1 -25.13 14.85 5.94
CA MET A 1 -24.83 13.77 6.91
C MET A 1 -23.58 14.17 7.67
N THR A 2 -23.66 14.21 8.99
CA THR A 2 -22.54 14.48 9.89
C THR A 2 -22.07 13.17 10.54
N PHE A 3 -20.96 13.19 11.29
CA PHE A 3 -20.50 12.00 12.01
C PHE A 3 -21.44 11.61 13.17
N GLU A 4 -22.15 12.58 13.76
CA GLU A 4 -23.16 12.33 14.78
C GLU A 4 -24.33 11.50 14.24
N GLU A 5 -24.73 11.75 12.99
CA GLU A 5 -25.81 10.99 12.32
C GLU A 5 -25.41 9.53 12.00
N LEU A 6 -24.13 9.18 12.11
CA LEU A 6 -23.63 7.81 11.91
C LEU A 6 -23.78 6.90 13.14
N ASN A 7 -24.33 7.42 14.27
CA ASN A 7 -24.54 6.68 15.50
C ASN A 7 -23.27 6.09 16.12
N LEU A 8 -22.14 6.79 16.01
CA LEU A 8 -20.89 6.44 16.68
C LEU A 8 -20.96 6.88 18.15
N SER A 9 -20.28 6.15 19.06
CA SER A 9 -20.22 6.49 20.48
C SER A 9 -19.47 7.81 20.73
N ALA A 10 -19.83 8.50 21.81
CA ALA A 10 -19.28 9.81 22.16
C ALA A 10 -17.75 9.85 22.24
N PRO A 11 -17.02 8.84 22.76
CA PRO A 11 -15.56 8.82 22.74
C PRO A 11 -14.97 8.82 21.32
N LEU A 12 -15.62 8.13 20.37
CA LEU A 12 -15.19 8.11 18.97
C LEU A 12 -15.48 9.43 18.27
N LEU A 13 -16.67 10.01 18.46
CA LEU A 13 -17.01 11.33 17.92
C LEU A 13 -16.01 12.39 18.37
N ARG A 14 -15.63 12.37 19.65
CA ARG A 14 -14.59 13.26 20.16
C ARG A 14 -13.24 13.04 19.46
N ALA A 15 -12.81 11.79 19.26
CA ALA A 15 -11.55 11.48 18.58
C ALA A 15 -11.58 11.91 17.10
N VAL A 16 -12.71 11.74 16.42
CA VAL A 16 -12.95 12.17 15.03
C VAL A 16 -12.84 13.69 14.91
N GLN A 17 -13.47 14.42 15.83
CA GLN A 17 -13.41 15.89 15.89
C GLN A 17 -11.98 16.40 16.13
N GLU A 18 -11.25 15.80 17.09
CA GLU A 18 -9.84 16.14 17.37
C GLU A 18 -8.91 15.81 16.18
N ALA A 19 -9.27 14.80 15.37
CA ALA A 19 -8.56 14.49 14.13
C ALA A 19 -8.88 15.45 12.96
N GLY A 20 -9.75 16.46 13.19
CA GLY A 20 -10.10 17.48 12.20
C GLY A 20 -11.11 17.00 11.14
N TYR A 21 -11.87 15.96 11.41
CA TYR A 21 -12.92 15.49 10.50
C TYR A 21 -14.23 16.21 10.78
N GLU A 22 -14.72 17.00 9.84
CA GLU A 22 -15.98 17.72 9.93
C GLU A 22 -17.16 16.93 9.37
N THR A 23 -16.98 16.35 8.19
CA THR A 23 -18.00 15.59 7.48
C THR A 23 -17.46 14.24 7.00
N PRO A 24 -18.29 13.17 7.06
CA PRO A 24 -17.87 11.87 6.54
C PRO A 24 -17.75 11.89 5.02
N SER A 25 -16.69 11.29 4.52
CA SER A 25 -16.53 11.07 3.08
C SER A 25 -17.60 10.11 2.54
N PRO A 26 -17.86 10.06 1.24
CA PRO A 26 -18.89 9.17 0.66
C PRO A 26 -18.72 7.70 1.04
N ILE A 27 -17.47 7.19 1.11
CA ILE A 27 -17.22 5.81 1.53
C ILE A 27 -17.49 5.61 3.02
N GLN A 28 -17.20 6.60 3.87
CA GLN A 28 -17.47 6.56 5.30
C GLN A 28 -18.98 6.56 5.58
N ALA A 29 -19.70 7.50 4.96
CA ALA A 29 -21.15 7.62 5.09
C ALA A 29 -21.90 6.34 4.70
N ALA A 30 -21.43 5.66 3.63
CA ALA A 30 -22.09 4.47 3.12
C ALA A 30 -21.62 3.18 3.81
N ALA A 31 -20.36 3.10 4.32
CA ALA A 31 -19.82 1.88 4.90
C ALA A 31 -20.02 1.77 6.41
N ILE A 32 -20.00 2.88 7.17
CA ILE A 32 -20.08 2.83 8.64
C ILE A 32 -21.40 2.18 9.12
N PRO A 33 -22.59 2.53 8.63
CA PRO A 33 -23.84 1.96 9.12
C PRO A 33 -23.94 0.43 8.94
N PRO A 34 -23.67 -0.17 7.76
CA PRO A 34 -23.70 -1.63 7.62
C PRO A 34 -22.63 -2.34 8.43
N VAL A 35 -21.45 -1.72 8.67
CA VAL A 35 -20.43 -2.32 9.54
C VAL A 35 -20.88 -2.32 10.98
N LEU A 36 -21.49 -1.24 11.49
CA LEU A 36 -22.06 -1.17 12.84
C LEU A 36 -23.16 -2.22 13.06
N SER A 37 -24.00 -2.47 12.04
CA SER A 37 -25.06 -3.48 12.12
C SER A 37 -24.53 -4.93 12.05
N GLY A 38 -23.24 -5.15 11.84
CA GLY A 38 -22.62 -6.47 11.80
C GLY A 38 -22.65 -7.16 10.44
N ARG A 39 -23.12 -6.51 9.37
CA ARG A 39 -23.10 -7.07 8.02
C ARG A 39 -21.68 -7.11 7.47
N ASP A 40 -21.41 -8.11 6.64
CA ASP A 40 -20.21 -8.11 5.82
C ASP A 40 -20.26 -6.95 4.82
N LEU A 41 -19.10 -6.44 4.43
CA LEU A 41 -19.00 -5.30 3.52
C LEU A 41 -18.02 -5.57 2.39
N MET A 42 -18.42 -5.20 1.17
CA MET A 42 -17.52 -5.02 0.03
C MET A 42 -17.46 -3.52 -0.32
N GLY A 43 -16.32 -2.88 -0.04
CA GLY A 43 -16.07 -1.48 -0.32
C GLY A 43 -15.17 -1.31 -1.54
N CYS A 44 -15.71 -0.76 -2.64
CA CYS A 44 -14.93 -0.42 -3.83
C CYS A 44 -14.68 1.10 -3.86
N ALA A 45 -13.46 1.53 -3.51
CA ALA A 45 -13.08 2.92 -3.47
C ALA A 45 -11.57 3.11 -3.62
N GLN A 46 -11.15 4.20 -4.25
CA GLN A 46 -9.73 4.51 -4.47
C GLN A 46 -8.99 4.82 -3.15
N THR A 47 -7.65 4.80 -3.20
CA THR A 47 -6.81 5.22 -2.07
C THR A 47 -6.98 6.72 -1.81
N GLY A 48 -7.05 7.12 -0.53
CA GLY A 48 -7.25 8.53 -0.15
C GLY A 48 -8.72 8.97 -0.04
N THR A 49 -9.68 8.05 -0.20
CA THR A 49 -11.12 8.34 -0.02
C THR A 49 -11.58 8.25 1.44
N GLY A 50 -10.70 7.86 2.38
CA GLY A 50 -11.05 7.70 3.79
C GLY A 50 -11.48 6.29 4.18
N LYS A 51 -11.10 5.24 3.43
CA LYS A 51 -11.42 3.83 3.71
C LYS A 51 -11.02 3.39 5.13
N THR A 52 -9.85 3.82 5.60
CA THR A 52 -9.35 3.44 6.93
C THR A 52 -10.35 3.83 8.02
N ALA A 53 -10.84 5.07 8.04
CA ALA A 53 -11.85 5.50 9.00
C ALA A 53 -13.19 4.79 8.77
N ALA A 54 -13.54 4.46 7.51
CA ALA A 54 -14.77 3.75 7.18
C ALA A 54 -14.88 2.37 7.82
N PHE A 55 -13.76 1.66 8.05
CA PHE A 55 -13.77 0.41 8.80
C PHE A 55 -13.32 0.57 10.26
N ALA A 56 -12.33 1.43 10.57
CA ALA A 56 -11.76 1.50 11.90
C ALA A 56 -12.74 2.07 12.93
N LEU A 57 -13.49 3.14 12.59
CA LEU A 57 -14.46 3.74 13.50
C LEU A 57 -15.55 2.77 13.95
N PRO A 58 -16.31 2.12 13.05
CA PRO A 58 -17.36 1.18 13.46
C PRO A 58 -16.79 -0.08 14.12
N MET A 59 -15.56 -0.51 13.77
CA MET A 59 -14.90 -1.63 14.45
C MET A 59 -14.58 -1.29 15.91
N LEU A 60 -13.98 -0.13 16.15
CA LEU A 60 -13.68 0.35 17.51
C LEU A 60 -14.93 0.45 18.36
N ASP A 61 -16.02 0.95 17.80
CA ASP A 61 -17.32 1.06 18.49
C ASP A 61 -17.86 -0.31 18.89
N ARG A 62 -17.92 -1.25 17.95
CA ARG A 62 -18.40 -2.62 18.18
C ARG A 62 -17.55 -3.38 19.18
N LEU A 63 -16.22 -3.28 19.09
CA LEU A 63 -15.30 -3.94 20.02
C LEU A 63 -15.41 -3.36 21.42
N THR A 64 -15.73 -2.07 21.57
CA THR A 64 -15.95 -1.42 22.86
C THR A 64 -17.28 -1.84 23.48
N ALA A 65 -18.35 -1.91 22.68
CA ALA A 65 -19.67 -2.33 23.13
C ALA A 65 -19.72 -3.80 23.58
N ASN A 66 -18.87 -4.65 23.01
CA ASN A 66 -18.82 -6.09 23.29
C ASN A 66 -17.56 -6.43 24.08
N PRO A 67 -17.64 -6.92 25.32
CA PRO A 67 -16.45 -7.33 26.06
C PRO A 67 -15.80 -8.58 25.43
N PRO A 68 -14.45 -8.71 25.55
CA PRO A 68 -13.75 -9.87 25.01
C PRO A 68 -14.15 -11.16 25.75
N ARG A 69 -14.30 -12.25 25.01
CA ARG A 69 -14.56 -13.59 25.58
C ARG A 69 -13.40 -14.08 26.44
N ARG A 70 -12.19 -13.74 26.05
CA ARG A 70 -10.93 -14.12 26.71
C ARG A 70 -10.02 -12.89 26.77
N LYS A 71 -9.48 -12.59 27.95
CA LYS A 71 -8.57 -11.45 28.13
C LYS A 71 -7.34 -11.62 27.26
N GLY A 72 -7.01 -10.57 26.48
CA GLY A 72 -5.83 -10.52 25.59
C GLY A 72 -5.99 -11.32 24.30
N ALA A 73 -7.21 -11.78 23.97
CA ALA A 73 -7.51 -12.40 22.69
C ALA A 73 -7.50 -11.38 21.55
N ILE A 74 -7.03 -11.79 20.37
CA ILE A 74 -7.10 -10.99 19.15
C ILE A 74 -8.53 -11.07 18.63
N ARG A 75 -9.24 -9.94 18.64
CA ARG A 75 -10.66 -9.82 18.27
C ARG A 75 -10.84 -9.27 16.85
N ALA A 76 -9.90 -8.46 16.39
CA ALA A 76 -9.90 -7.94 15.03
C ALA A 76 -8.56 -8.13 14.34
N LEU A 77 -8.61 -8.49 13.06
CA LEU A 77 -7.44 -8.63 12.20
C LEU A 77 -7.63 -7.79 10.94
N ILE A 78 -6.71 -6.88 10.70
CA ILE A 78 -6.62 -6.11 9.46
C ILE A 78 -5.43 -6.61 8.67
N LEU A 79 -5.68 -7.18 7.49
CA LEU A 79 -4.66 -7.67 6.57
C LEU A 79 -4.43 -6.67 5.46
N THR A 80 -3.18 -6.24 5.28
CA THR A 80 -2.78 -5.19 4.33
C THR A 80 -1.47 -5.55 3.61
N PRO A 81 -1.28 -5.15 2.32
CA PRO A 81 -0.15 -5.63 1.52
C PRO A 81 1.21 -5.08 1.93
N THR A 82 1.26 -3.86 2.48
CA THR A 82 2.53 -3.17 2.69
C THR A 82 2.74 -2.75 4.14
N ARG A 83 4.02 -2.65 4.53
CA ARG A 83 4.44 -2.26 5.88
C ARG A 83 4.03 -0.84 6.23
N GLU A 84 4.14 0.04 5.24
CA GLU A 84 3.82 1.46 5.37
C GLU A 84 2.33 1.65 5.62
N LEU A 85 1.49 0.95 4.84
CA LEU A 85 0.04 0.99 5.06
C LEU A 85 -0.34 0.35 6.40
N ALA A 86 0.34 -0.73 6.81
CA ALA A 86 0.10 -1.33 8.13
C ALA A 86 0.40 -0.35 9.27
N LEU A 87 1.50 0.42 9.18
CA LEU A 87 1.83 1.45 10.16
C LEU A 87 0.79 2.57 10.17
N GLN A 88 0.38 3.09 9.01
CA GLN A 88 -0.64 4.13 8.90
C GLN A 88 -2.00 3.69 9.44
N ILE A 89 -2.39 2.44 9.19
CA ILE A 89 -3.61 1.87 9.77
C ILE A 89 -3.47 1.79 11.30
N GLY A 90 -2.31 1.35 11.82
CA GLY A 90 -2.03 1.33 13.26
C GLY A 90 -2.14 2.72 13.89
N GLU A 91 -1.49 3.74 13.30
CA GLU A 91 -1.58 5.13 13.72
C GLU A 91 -3.03 5.64 13.71
N SER A 92 -3.83 5.22 12.72
CA SER A 92 -5.26 5.56 12.66
C SER A 92 -6.05 4.92 13.80
N PHE A 93 -5.79 3.64 14.13
CA PHE A 93 -6.43 3.00 15.28
C PHE A 93 -6.04 3.65 16.61
N ASP A 94 -4.78 4.06 16.77
CA ASP A 94 -4.32 4.76 17.98
C ASP A 94 -4.96 6.16 18.08
N ALA A 95 -5.10 6.89 16.99
CA ALA A 95 -5.74 8.21 16.96
C ALA A 95 -7.24 8.13 17.24
N TYR A 96 -7.97 7.23 16.55
CA TYR A 96 -9.42 7.09 16.73
C TYR A 96 -9.78 6.39 18.05
N GLY A 97 -8.95 5.44 18.49
CA GLY A 97 -9.14 4.71 19.75
C GLY A 97 -8.63 5.41 21.01
N LYS A 98 -8.16 6.65 20.91
CA LYS A 98 -7.50 7.42 21.99
C LYS A 98 -8.27 7.43 23.32
N TYR A 99 -9.59 7.42 23.28
CA TYR A 99 -10.47 7.45 24.43
C TYR A 99 -11.09 6.10 24.78
N LEU A 100 -10.60 5.02 24.14
CA LEU A 100 -11.09 3.65 24.34
C LEU A 100 -10.03 2.81 25.04
N ASN A 101 -10.48 1.77 25.75
CA ASN A 101 -9.58 0.82 26.40
C ASN A 101 -9.34 -0.41 25.50
N LEU A 102 -8.90 -0.16 24.25
CA LEU A 102 -8.55 -1.19 23.28
C LEU A 102 -7.06 -1.06 22.92
N ARG A 103 -6.39 -2.18 22.74
CA ARG A 103 -4.95 -2.22 22.37
C ARG A 103 -4.79 -2.70 20.96
N SER A 104 -4.08 -1.89 20.16
CA SER A 104 -3.67 -2.24 18.81
C SER A 104 -2.19 -2.62 18.74
N THR A 105 -1.82 -3.43 17.76
CA THR A 105 -0.42 -3.63 17.41
C THR A 105 -0.26 -3.94 15.93
N VAL A 106 0.93 -3.62 15.40
CA VAL A 106 1.26 -3.79 13.98
C VAL A 106 2.37 -4.79 13.82
N ILE A 107 2.18 -5.78 12.92
CA ILE A 107 3.21 -6.78 12.60
C ILE A 107 3.51 -6.82 11.09
N PHE A 108 4.80 -6.83 10.75
CA PHE A 108 5.28 -6.93 9.38
C PHE A 108 6.71 -7.49 9.30
N GLY A 109 7.06 -8.03 8.14
CA GLY A 109 8.37 -8.62 7.90
C GLY A 109 9.49 -7.61 7.64
N GLY A 110 10.74 -8.09 7.60
CA GLY A 110 11.93 -7.27 7.27
C GLY A 110 12.45 -6.41 8.42
N VAL A 111 11.94 -6.66 9.63
CA VAL A 111 12.43 -6.15 10.91
C VAL A 111 12.50 -7.32 11.91
N GLY A 112 13.22 -7.13 13.03
CA GLY A 112 13.27 -8.14 14.10
C GLY A 112 11.87 -8.47 14.61
N GLN A 113 11.62 -9.75 14.92
CA GLN A 113 10.31 -10.19 15.42
C GLN A 113 10.16 -10.02 16.93
N ALA A 114 11.24 -9.96 17.70
CA ALA A 114 11.17 -9.96 19.15
C ALA A 114 10.27 -8.86 19.74
N PRO A 115 10.33 -7.57 19.32
CA PRO A 115 9.41 -6.54 19.82
C PRO A 115 7.95 -6.84 19.50
N GLN A 116 7.68 -7.41 18.29
CA GLN A 116 6.32 -7.75 17.86
C GLN A 116 5.76 -8.91 18.70
N VAL A 117 6.56 -9.93 18.95
CA VAL A 117 6.20 -11.06 19.83
C VAL A 117 5.95 -10.59 21.27
N GLU A 118 6.76 -9.66 21.77
CA GLU A 118 6.57 -9.10 23.11
C GLU A 118 5.25 -8.31 23.21
N ALA A 119 4.90 -7.51 22.19
CA ALA A 119 3.63 -6.82 22.13
C ALA A 119 2.44 -7.80 22.13
N LEU A 120 2.51 -8.87 21.33
CA LEU A 120 1.48 -9.91 21.27
C LEU A 120 1.30 -10.63 22.62
N LYS A 121 2.39 -10.93 23.33
CA LYS A 121 2.34 -11.55 24.67
C LYS A 121 1.66 -10.69 25.73
N LYS A 122 1.69 -9.36 25.60
CA LYS A 122 0.96 -8.43 26.48
C LYS A 122 -0.55 -8.47 26.24
N GLY A 123 -0.99 -9.12 25.16
CA GLY A 123 -2.37 -9.21 24.68
C GLY A 123 -2.77 -7.96 23.91
N VAL A 124 -3.43 -8.15 22.79
CA VAL A 124 -3.90 -7.11 21.89
C VAL A 124 -5.30 -7.45 21.41
N ASP A 125 -6.16 -6.44 21.28
CA ASP A 125 -7.51 -6.61 20.77
C ASP A 125 -7.54 -6.52 19.24
N ILE A 126 -6.69 -5.67 18.65
CA ILE A 126 -6.66 -5.34 17.23
C ILE A 126 -5.26 -5.61 16.69
N LEU A 127 -5.17 -6.47 15.67
CA LEU A 127 -3.93 -6.82 15.01
C LEU A 127 -3.94 -6.31 13.57
N VAL A 128 -3.02 -5.41 13.23
CA VAL A 128 -2.77 -4.99 11.84
C VAL A 128 -1.56 -5.75 11.32
N ALA A 129 -1.67 -6.42 10.17
CA ALA A 129 -0.67 -7.36 9.73
C ALA A 129 -0.40 -7.35 8.23
N CYS A 130 0.87 -7.60 7.84
CA CYS A 130 1.20 -8.04 6.49
C CYS A 130 1.23 -9.58 6.41
N PRO A 131 0.76 -10.18 5.28
CA PRO A 131 0.51 -11.63 5.18
C PRO A 131 1.70 -12.51 5.55
N GLY A 132 2.91 -12.18 5.09
CA GLY A 132 4.09 -13.01 5.30
C GLY A 132 4.46 -13.16 6.78
N ARG A 133 4.56 -12.04 7.53
CA ARG A 133 4.89 -12.06 8.96
C ARG A 133 3.76 -12.66 9.80
N LEU A 134 2.51 -12.44 9.41
CA LEU A 134 1.37 -13.03 10.09
C LEU A 134 1.43 -14.56 10.01
N ASN A 135 1.58 -15.12 8.80
CA ASN A 135 1.71 -16.57 8.61
C ASN A 135 2.90 -17.16 9.36
N ASP A 136 4.04 -16.45 9.38
CA ASP A 136 5.24 -16.84 10.11
C ASP A 136 4.97 -16.93 11.63
N LEU A 137 4.37 -15.91 12.25
CA LEU A 137 4.07 -15.90 13.68
C LEU A 137 2.93 -16.83 14.07
N ILE A 138 1.95 -17.09 13.20
CA ILE A 138 0.94 -18.14 13.39
C ILE A 138 1.62 -19.51 13.37
N GLY A 139 2.54 -19.76 12.42
CA GLY A 139 3.29 -21.00 12.32
C GLY A 139 4.18 -21.28 13.54
N GLN A 140 4.69 -20.23 14.19
CA GLN A 140 5.47 -20.30 15.43
C GLN A 140 4.62 -20.37 16.70
N GLY A 141 3.26 -20.30 16.60
CA GLY A 141 2.36 -20.38 17.75
C GLY A 141 2.25 -19.10 18.60
N PHE A 142 2.75 -17.95 18.11
CA PHE A 142 2.62 -16.67 18.83
C PHE A 142 1.29 -15.97 18.61
N ILE A 143 0.50 -16.40 17.64
CA ILE A 143 -0.79 -15.80 17.26
C ILE A 143 -1.87 -16.88 17.23
N ASP A 144 -2.91 -16.65 18.02
CA ASP A 144 -4.16 -17.41 18.05
C ASP A 144 -5.29 -16.50 17.57
N LEU A 145 -6.01 -16.91 16.53
CA LEU A 145 -7.11 -16.16 15.92
C LEU A 145 -8.48 -16.80 16.20
N SER A 146 -8.57 -17.73 17.16
CA SER A 146 -9.79 -18.48 17.46
C SER A 146 -10.95 -17.60 17.96
N ASP A 147 -10.64 -16.47 18.62
CA ASP A 147 -11.62 -15.51 19.15
C ASP A 147 -11.84 -14.31 18.22
N LEU A 148 -11.44 -14.40 16.94
CA LEU A 148 -11.58 -13.29 16.00
C LEU A 148 -13.06 -13.00 15.69
N GLU A 149 -13.47 -11.76 15.89
CA GLU A 149 -14.82 -11.25 15.64
C GLU A 149 -14.92 -10.53 14.29
N ILE A 150 -13.87 -9.79 13.88
CA ILE A 150 -13.87 -8.96 12.67
C ILE A 150 -12.59 -9.20 11.87
N PHE A 151 -12.74 -9.48 10.60
CA PHE A 151 -11.64 -9.60 9.63
C PHE A 151 -11.76 -8.52 8.55
N VAL A 152 -10.69 -7.77 8.33
CA VAL A 152 -10.59 -6.78 7.26
C VAL A 152 -9.50 -7.20 6.27
N LEU A 153 -9.82 -7.19 4.99
CA LEU A 153 -8.87 -7.32 3.89
C LEU A 153 -8.81 -5.97 3.17
N ASP A 154 -7.76 -5.19 3.40
CA ASP A 154 -7.60 -3.87 2.78
C ASP A 154 -6.62 -3.92 1.60
N GLU A 155 -6.92 -3.17 0.54
CA GLU A 155 -6.17 -3.15 -0.73
C GLU A 155 -6.01 -4.55 -1.34
N ALA A 156 -7.12 -5.28 -1.47
CA ALA A 156 -7.14 -6.66 -1.94
C ALA A 156 -6.56 -6.81 -3.36
N ASP A 157 -6.86 -5.91 -4.27
CA ASP A 157 -6.30 -5.86 -5.63
C ASP A 157 -4.76 -5.75 -5.61
N ARG A 158 -4.21 -4.96 -4.70
CA ARG A 158 -2.75 -4.86 -4.55
C ARG A 158 -2.13 -6.10 -3.95
N MET A 159 -2.85 -6.83 -3.09
CA MET A 159 -2.38 -8.13 -2.62
C MET A 159 -2.29 -9.14 -3.75
N LEU A 160 -3.24 -9.07 -4.70
CA LEU A 160 -3.19 -9.86 -5.93
C LEU A 160 -1.95 -9.52 -6.77
N ASP A 161 -1.77 -8.24 -7.09
CA ASP A 161 -0.61 -7.73 -7.86
C ASP A 161 0.75 -8.12 -7.27
N MET A 162 0.83 -8.21 -5.94
CA MET A 162 2.05 -8.57 -5.22
C MET A 162 2.22 -10.07 -5.02
N GLY A 163 1.28 -10.89 -5.50
CA GLY A 163 1.32 -12.35 -5.39
C GLY A 163 0.97 -12.91 -4.01
N PHE A 164 0.36 -12.11 -3.13
CA PHE A 164 0.03 -12.52 -1.76
C PHE A 164 -1.28 -13.31 -1.64
N VAL A 165 -2.00 -13.56 -2.73
CA VAL A 165 -3.29 -14.28 -2.69
C VAL A 165 -3.18 -15.63 -1.98
N HIS A 166 -2.09 -16.36 -2.23
CA HIS A 166 -1.85 -17.65 -1.56
C HIS A 166 -1.67 -17.50 -0.04
N ASP A 167 -0.94 -16.48 0.39
CA ASP A 167 -0.72 -16.22 1.82
C ASP A 167 -1.99 -15.70 2.50
N VAL A 168 -2.80 -14.90 1.81
CA VAL A 168 -4.12 -14.47 2.25
C VAL A 168 -5.04 -15.68 2.46
N LYS A 169 -5.11 -16.61 1.50
CA LYS A 169 -5.90 -17.85 1.62
C LYS A 169 -5.45 -18.71 2.79
N LYS A 170 -4.13 -18.80 3.08
CA LYS A 170 -3.61 -19.49 4.28
C LYS A 170 -4.10 -18.85 5.59
N VAL A 171 -4.13 -17.52 5.66
CA VAL A 171 -4.66 -16.79 6.82
C VAL A 171 -6.15 -17.10 6.98
N ILE A 172 -6.95 -16.93 5.92
CA ILE A 172 -8.40 -17.15 5.93
C ILE A 172 -8.76 -18.55 6.44
N ALA A 173 -7.98 -19.58 6.06
CA ALA A 173 -8.18 -20.95 6.50
C ALA A 173 -7.98 -21.15 8.03
N LYS A 174 -7.35 -20.19 8.73
CA LYS A 174 -7.14 -20.21 10.19
C LYS A 174 -8.18 -19.40 10.97
N LEU A 175 -9.04 -18.65 10.27
CA LEU A 175 -10.03 -17.80 10.91
C LEU A 175 -11.27 -18.62 11.34
N PRO A 176 -11.95 -18.22 12.46
CA PRO A 176 -13.19 -18.87 12.87
C PRO A 176 -14.28 -18.68 11.81
N LYS A 177 -15.23 -19.65 11.75
CA LYS A 177 -16.32 -19.62 10.76
C LYS A 177 -17.30 -18.46 10.99
N VAL A 178 -17.54 -18.11 12.26
CA VAL A 178 -18.45 -17.02 12.64
C VAL A 178 -17.63 -15.78 12.91
N ARG A 179 -17.70 -14.82 12.00
CA ARG A 179 -17.03 -13.53 12.07
C ARG A 179 -17.67 -12.57 11.08
N GLN A 180 -17.50 -11.28 11.27
CA GLN A 180 -17.78 -10.26 10.25
C GLN A 180 -16.57 -10.12 9.33
N ASN A 181 -16.81 -9.98 8.02
CA ASN A 181 -15.75 -9.76 7.03
C ASN A 181 -15.96 -8.43 6.33
N LEU A 182 -14.90 -7.64 6.22
CA LEU A 182 -14.87 -6.38 5.50
C LEU A 182 -13.78 -6.47 4.44
N MET A 183 -14.10 -6.19 3.20
CA MET A 183 -13.14 -6.24 2.10
C MET A 183 -13.13 -4.91 1.36
N PHE A 184 -11.95 -4.33 1.20
CA PHE A 184 -11.75 -3.07 0.48
C PHE A 184 -10.79 -3.28 -0.69
N SER A 185 -11.17 -2.74 -1.85
CA SER A 185 -10.37 -2.78 -3.07
C SER A 185 -10.60 -1.52 -3.90
N ALA A 186 -9.61 -1.09 -4.65
CA ALA A 186 -9.80 0.01 -5.61
C ALA A 186 -10.35 -0.49 -6.95
N THR A 187 -10.04 -1.74 -7.32
CA THR A 187 -10.48 -2.39 -8.55
C THR A 187 -11.07 -3.76 -8.26
N MET A 188 -11.90 -4.28 -9.18
CA MET A 188 -12.61 -5.55 -9.05
C MET A 188 -12.33 -6.47 -10.25
N PRO A 189 -11.08 -6.95 -10.46
CA PRO A 189 -10.82 -8.01 -11.41
C PRO A 189 -11.46 -9.33 -10.97
N ALA A 190 -11.66 -10.27 -11.91
CA ALA A 190 -12.35 -11.53 -11.66
C ALA A 190 -11.77 -12.34 -10.49
N GLU A 191 -10.46 -12.29 -10.28
CA GLU A 191 -9.78 -12.97 -9.16
C GLU A 191 -10.15 -12.37 -7.80
N ILE A 192 -10.39 -11.06 -7.74
CA ILE A 192 -10.84 -10.36 -6.53
C ILE A 192 -12.31 -10.65 -6.28
N GLU A 193 -13.14 -10.71 -7.31
CA GLU A 193 -14.54 -11.12 -7.18
C GLU A 193 -14.66 -12.56 -6.65
N GLN A 194 -13.84 -13.49 -7.16
CA GLN A 194 -13.78 -14.87 -6.67
C GLN A 194 -13.29 -14.93 -5.21
N LEU A 195 -12.30 -14.12 -4.84
CA LEU A 195 -11.82 -14.06 -3.47
C LEU A 195 -12.92 -13.53 -2.54
N ALA A 196 -13.61 -12.46 -2.94
CA ALA A 196 -14.73 -11.88 -2.19
C ALA A 196 -15.88 -12.88 -1.99
N ALA A 197 -16.28 -13.59 -3.04
CA ALA A 197 -17.32 -14.63 -2.98
C ALA A 197 -16.94 -15.77 -2.01
N GLY A 198 -15.65 -16.07 -1.84
CA GLY A 198 -15.17 -17.08 -0.90
C GLY A 198 -15.10 -16.61 0.57
N ILE A 199 -15.20 -15.31 0.84
CA ILE A 199 -15.01 -14.73 2.17
C ILE A 199 -16.29 -14.10 2.71
N LEU A 200 -16.97 -13.31 1.88
CA LEU A 200 -18.11 -12.47 2.28
C LEU A 200 -19.42 -13.26 2.25
N ARG A 201 -20.32 -12.91 3.18
CA ARG A 201 -21.66 -13.50 3.31
C ARG A 201 -22.70 -12.39 3.26
N ASP A 202 -23.55 -12.40 2.24
CA ASP A 202 -24.55 -11.36 2.00
C ASP A 202 -24.02 -9.94 2.27
N PRO A 203 -22.92 -9.51 1.60
CA PRO A 203 -22.27 -8.25 1.92
C PRO A 203 -23.10 -7.05 1.49
N ALA A 204 -23.01 -5.98 2.26
CA ALA A 204 -23.35 -4.66 1.74
C ALA A 204 -22.30 -4.26 0.70
N PHE A 205 -22.73 -3.94 -0.51
CA PHE A 205 -21.85 -3.49 -1.57
C PHE A 205 -21.84 -1.95 -1.62
N VAL A 206 -20.70 -1.35 -1.31
CA VAL A 206 -20.49 0.09 -1.34
C VAL A 206 -19.48 0.43 -2.43
N LYS A 207 -19.95 1.05 -3.50
CA LYS A 207 -19.09 1.56 -4.56
C LYS A 207 -19.12 3.08 -4.53
N VAL A 208 -17.94 3.66 -4.41
CA VAL A 208 -17.75 5.10 -4.56
C VAL A 208 -17.04 5.32 -5.87
N ASP A 209 -17.78 5.81 -6.85
CA ASP A 209 -17.17 6.21 -8.11
C ASP A 209 -16.22 7.39 -7.85
N PRO A 210 -15.07 7.44 -8.51
CA PRO A 210 -14.17 8.57 -8.37
C PRO A 210 -14.93 9.84 -8.72
N VAL A 211 -14.96 10.81 -7.81
CA VAL A 211 -15.49 12.15 -8.11
C VAL A 211 -14.76 12.63 -9.36
N SER A 212 -15.49 12.78 -10.47
CA SER A 212 -15.00 13.09 -11.82
C SER A 212 -13.55 12.65 -12.00
N SER A 213 -13.26 11.69 -12.84
CA SER A 213 -12.02 10.89 -12.82
C SER A 213 -10.84 11.76 -12.38
N THR A 214 -10.14 11.37 -11.31
CA THR A 214 -8.95 12.10 -10.80
C THR A 214 -7.97 12.38 -11.95
N VAL A 215 -8.03 11.53 -12.99
CA VAL A 215 -7.28 11.66 -14.24
C VAL A 215 -7.64 12.93 -15.02
N ASP A 216 -8.91 13.39 -14.98
CA ASP A 216 -9.34 14.60 -15.71
C ASP A 216 -8.86 15.91 -15.05
N ARG A 217 -8.55 15.87 -13.76
CA ARG A 217 -7.98 17.01 -13.02
C ARG A 217 -6.45 17.06 -13.09
N ILE A 218 -5.81 16.01 -13.62
CA ILE A 218 -4.37 15.95 -13.72
C ILE A 218 -3.94 16.49 -15.07
N GLN A 219 -3.19 17.56 -15.06
CA GLN A 219 -2.51 18.06 -16.26
C GLN A 219 -1.40 17.09 -16.63
N GLN A 220 -1.61 16.35 -17.72
CA GLN A 220 -0.68 15.34 -18.20
C GLN A 220 0.18 15.88 -19.34
N SER A 221 1.46 15.52 -19.36
CA SER A 221 2.40 15.84 -20.43
C SER A 221 3.35 14.69 -20.70
N LEU A 222 3.70 14.52 -21.98
CA LEU A 222 4.60 13.49 -22.49
C LEU A 222 5.82 14.13 -23.14
N TYR A 223 7.00 13.66 -22.79
CA TYR A 223 8.27 14.07 -23.36
C TYR A 223 8.95 12.87 -24.03
N HIS A 224 9.13 12.93 -25.35
CA HIS A 224 9.93 11.95 -26.07
C HIS A 224 11.39 12.23 -25.81
N VAL A 225 12.12 11.26 -25.30
CA VAL A 225 13.52 11.44 -24.94
C VAL A 225 14.27 10.10 -24.92
N GLU A 226 15.46 10.09 -25.50
CA GLU A 226 16.35 8.96 -25.42
C GLU A 226 16.65 8.55 -23.97
N LYS A 227 16.68 7.25 -23.70
CA LYS A 227 16.91 6.69 -22.34
C LYS A 227 18.12 7.29 -21.64
N GLY A 228 19.23 7.50 -22.37
CA GLY A 228 20.45 8.09 -21.83
C GLY A 228 20.31 9.55 -21.43
N ASN A 229 19.33 10.26 -22.00
CA ASN A 229 19.10 11.69 -21.80
C ASN A 229 18.07 11.99 -20.69
N LYS A 230 17.24 11.01 -20.27
CA LYS A 230 16.28 11.17 -19.17
C LYS A 230 16.92 11.78 -17.91
N LYS A 231 18.17 11.42 -17.58
CA LYS A 231 18.93 11.92 -16.43
C LYS A 231 19.28 13.42 -16.50
N PHE A 232 19.25 14.01 -17.68
CA PHE A 232 19.46 15.45 -17.88
C PHE A 232 18.13 16.19 -17.95
N LEU A 233 17.12 15.59 -18.59
CA LEU A 233 15.79 16.17 -18.74
C LEU A 233 15.08 16.34 -17.38
N LEU A 234 15.12 15.32 -16.49
CA LEU A 234 14.44 15.38 -15.20
C LEU A 234 14.84 16.58 -14.33
N PRO A 235 16.13 16.81 -14.01
CA PRO A 235 16.53 17.98 -13.21
C PRO A 235 16.27 19.31 -13.90
N TRP A 236 16.34 19.35 -15.24
CA TRP A 236 16.00 20.55 -16.02
C TRP A 236 14.51 20.87 -15.86
N LEU A 237 13.61 19.90 -16.00
CA LEU A 237 12.16 20.08 -15.80
C LEU A 237 11.85 20.49 -14.36
N ILE A 238 12.45 19.86 -13.35
CA ILE A 238 12.23 20.23 -11.93
C ILE A 238 12.56 21.71 -11.67
N LYS A 239 13.51 22.28 -12.43
CA LYS A 239 13.93 23.68 -12.27
C LYS A 239 13.10 24.65 -13.12
N ASN A 240 12.55 24.21 -14.25
CA ASN A 240 11.98 25.11 -15.28
C ASN A 240 10.48 24.95 -15.52
N LEU A 241 9.83 23.90 -14.98
CA LEU A 241 8.39 23.69 -15.16
C LEU A 241 7.54 24.81 -14.54
N GLN A 242 6.42 25.08 -15.21
CA GLN A 242 5.32 25.88 -14.70
C GLN A 242 4.03 25.04 -14.71
N PRO A 243 3.31 24.99 -13.58
CA PRO A 243 3.63 25.60 -12.28
C PRO A 243 4.91 25.01 -11.65
N PRO A 244 5.56 25.72 -10.70
CA PRO A 244 6.81 25.28 -10.09
C PRO A 244 6.65 23.95 -9.36
N VAL A 245 7.66 23.09 -9.48
CA VAL A 245 7.69 21.82 -8.74
C VAL A 245 7.97 22.11 -7.27
N VAL A 246 6.97 22.04 -6.42
CA VAL A 246 7.10 22.21 -4.95
C VAL A 246 7.66 20.93 -4.33
N ASN A 247 6.96 19.83 -4.56
CA ASN A 247 7.36 18.48 -4.19
C ASN A 247 7.03 17.51 -5.34
N ALA A 248 7.77 16.42 -5.45
CA ALA A 248 7.56 15.48 -6.54
C ALA A 248 7.81 14.02 -6.14
N LEU A 249 7.01 13.14 -6.71
CA LEU A 249 7.25 11.69 -6.71
C LEU A 249 7.71 11.26 -8.10
N VAL A 250 8.89 10.64 -8.18
CA VAL A 250 9.49 10.14 -9.41
C VAL A 250 9.43 8.62 -9.43
N PHE A 251 8.79 8.05 -10.43
CA PHE A 251 8.70 6.60 -10.60
C PHE A 251 9.80 6.06 -11.48
N SER A 252 10.56 5.10 -10.95
CA SER A 252 11.57 4.35 -11.68
C SER A 252 11.25 2.85 -11.67
N ARG A 253 11.47 2.19 -12.80
CA ARG A 253 11.20 0.76 -12.97
C ARG A 253 12.05 -0.12 -12.05
N THR A 254 13.28 0.31 -11.74
CA THR A 254 14.22 -0.51 -10.97
C THR A 254 14.71 0.17 -9.70
N LYS A 255 14.97 -0.65 -8.66
CA LYS A 255 15.54 -0.21 -7.38
C LYS A 255 16.90 0.50 -7.54
N HIS A 256 17.77 -0.01 -8.42
CA HIS A 256 19.06 0.62 -8.70
C HIS A 256 18.93 1.91 -9.52
N GLY A 257 17.91 1.98 -10.40
CA GLY A 257 17.53 3.20 -11.09
C GLY A 257 17.09 4.29 -10.10
N ALA A 258 16.23 3.95 -9.15
CA ALA A 258 15.76 4.87 -8.12
C ALA A 258 16.92 5.45 -7.29
N ASP A 259 17.84 4.61 -6.82
CA ASP A 259 19.04 5.07 -6.11
C ASP A 259 19.93 5.99 -6.96
N LYS A 260 20.09 5.67 -8.24
CA LYS A 260 20.91 6.47 -9.15
C LYS A 260 20.27 7.83 -9.41
N ILE A 261 18.97 7.86 -9.71
CA ILE A 261 18.23 9.10 -9.96
C ILE A 261 18.30 10.02 -8.73
N ALA A 262 18.01 9.50 -7.53
CA ALA A 262 18.07 10.29 -6.30
C ALA A 262 19.47 10.89 -6.06
N ARG A 263 20.53 10.10 -6.24
CA ARG A 263 21.92 10.59 -6.12
C ARG A 263 22.27 11.64 -7.17
N ASP A 264 21.83 11.45 -8.41
CA ASP A 264 22.13 12.38 -9.51
C ASP A 264 21.39 13.72 -9.29
N LEU A 265 20.17 13.71 -8.76
CA LEU A 265 19.41 14.91 -8.37
C LEU A 265 20.10 15.65 -7.20
N THR A 266 20.49 14.92 -6.17
CA THR A 266 21.18 15.50 -5.00
C THR A 266 22.50 16.18 -5.40
N LYS A 267 23.29 15.57 -6.30
CA LYS A 267 24.51 16.17 -6.86
C LYS A 267 24.25 17.47 -7.61
N GLN A 268 23.04 17.67 -8.14
CA GLN A 268 22.64 18.89 -8.86
C GLN A 268 21.93 19.90 -7.96
N GLY A 269 22.02 19.73 -6.62
CA GLY A 269 21.44 20.63 -5.63
C GLY A 269 19.93 20.47 -5.43
N ILE A 270 19.32 19.35 -5.89
CA ILE A 270 17.91 19.02 -5.68
C ILE A 270 17.82 17.96 -4.58
N PRO A 271 17.33 18.31 -3.36
CA PRO A 271 17.19 17.34 -2.28
C PRO A 271 16.29 16.17 -2.69
N ALA A 272 16.87 14.97 -2.76
CA ALA A 272 16.15 13.79 -3.22
C ALA A 272 16.51 12.55 -2.38
N ALA A 273 15.51 11.71 -2.11
CA ALA A 273 15.67 10.42 -1.44
C ALA A 273 15.07 9.28 -2.28
N ALA A 274 15.61 8.07 -2.13
CA ALA A 274 15.07 6.89 -2.82
C ALA A 274 14.36 5.95 -1.85
N ILE A 275 13.18 5.45 -2.27
CA ILE A 275 12.42 4.44 -1.53
C ILE A 275 12.16 3.21 -2.40
N HIS A 276 12.64 2.05 -1.98
CA HIS A 276 12.49 0.77 -2.70
C HIS A 276 12.75 -0.43 -1.78
N GLY A 277 12.42 -1.64 -2.24
CA GLY A 277 12.48 -2.87 -1.45
C GLY A 277 13.85 -3.24 -0.85
N ASN A 278 14.97 -2.71 -1.40
CA ASN A 278 16.31 -2.96 -0.85
C ASN A 278 16.72 -1.98 0.25
N LYS A 279 15.92 -0.94 0.54
CA LYS A 279 16.17 -0.05 1.69
C LYS A 279 15.72 -0.71 2.98
N SER A 280 16.45 -0.48 4.08
CA SER A 280 15.98 -0.87 5.41
C SER A 280 14.67 -0.14 5.76
N GLN A 281 13.88 -0.72 6.66
CA GLN A 281 12.61 -0.08 7.05
C GLN A 281 12.86 1.30 7.68
N THR A 282 13.87 1.43 8.53
CA THR A 282 14.26 2.73 9.10
C THR A 282 14.57 3.75 8.01
N ALA A 283 15.39 3.40 7.00
CA ALA A 283 15.71 4.32 5.91
C ALA A 283 14.49 4.72 5.08
N ARG A 284 13.48 3.83 4.93
CA ARG A 284 12.23 4.13 4.23
C ARG A 284 11.35 5.08 5.03
N VAL A 285 11.23 4.85 6.34
CA VAL A 285 10.48 5.74 7.25
C VAL A 285 11.12 7.12 7.27
N THR A 286 12.45 7.22 7.49
CA THR A 286 13.17 8.50 7.49
C THR A 286 13.01 9.25 6.16
N ALA A 287 13.14 8.54 5.01
CA ALA A 287 12.95 9.18 3.70
C ALA A 287 11.53 9.75 3.51
N LEU A 288 10.53 9.06 4.04
CA LEU A 288 9.14 9.50 3.98
C LEU A 288 8.86 10.68 4.93
N GLU A 289 9.37 10.62 6.15
CA GLU A 289 9.28 11.70 7.13
C GLU A 289 9.97 12.97 6.65
N ASP A 290 11.20 12.85 6.13
CA ASP A 290 11.94 13.98 5.56
C ASP A 290 11.24 14.58 4.33
N PHE A 291 10.55 13.76 3.54
CA PHE A 291 9.74 14.22 2.42
C PHE A 291 8.48 14.96 2.91
N LYS A 292 7.75 14.39 3.87
CA LYS A 292 6.56 15.03 4.49
C LYS A 292 6.94 16.34 5.20
N ALA A 293 8.09 16.40 5.82
CA ALA A 293 8.62 17.60 6.48
C ALA A 293 9.21 18.65 5.50
N GLY A 294 9.21 18.40 4.18
CA GLY A 294 9.75 19.30 3.17
C GLY A 294 11.29 19.37 3.13
N LYS A 295 12.00 18.58 3.93
CA LYS A 295 13.48 18.50 3.90
C LYS A 295 13.97 17.85 2.61
N THR A 296 13.20 16.91 2.06
CA THR A 296 13.43 16.27 0.76
C THR A 296 12.36 16.76 -0.21
N ARG A 297 12.79 17.34 -1.34
CA ARG A 297 11.89 17.88 -2.36
C ARG A 297 11.38 16.79 -3.33
N VAL A 298 12.20 15.76 -3.59
CA VAL A 298 11.91 14.71 -4.56
C VAL A 298 12.06 13.34 -3.91
N LEU A 299 10.99 12.55 -3.95
CA LEU A 299 11.03 11.15 -3.56
C LEU A 299 11.09 10.29 -4.83
N VAL A 300 12.09 9.43 -4.96
CA VAL A 300 12.23 8.51 -6.10
C VAL A 300 11.84 7.10 -5.65
N ALA A 301 10.81 6.53 -6.26
CA ALA A 301 10.24 5.27 -5.83
C ALA A 301 10.11 4.25 -6.95
N THR A 302 10.11 2.96 -6.59
CA THR A 302 9.58 1.90 -7.45
C THR A 302 8.10 1.69 -7.18
N ASP A 303 7.34 1.15 -8.13
CA ASP A 303 5.89 0.91 -7.99
C ASP A 303 5.54 0.18 -6.69
N ILE A 304 6.24 -0.91 -6.40
CA ILE A 304 6.01 -1.71 -5.19
C ILE A 304 6.23 -0.89 -3.92
N ALA A 305 7.24 -0.03 -3.92
CA ALA A 305 7.58 0.76 -2.73
C ALA A 305 6.70 2.01 -2.57
N ALA A 306 6.15 2.54 -3.66
CA ALA A 306 5.21 3.65 -3.65
C ALA A 306 3.77 3.23 -3.33
N ARG A 307 3.48 1.93 -3.39
CA ARG A 307 2.18 1.37 -2.97
C ARG A 307 2.05 1.45 -1.45
N GLY A 308 0.89 1.85 -0.97
CA GLY A 308 0.61 1.96 0.47
C GLY A 308 1.29 3.13 1.18
N ILE A 309 2.00 4.01 0.45
CA ILE A 309 2.51 5.25 1.03
C ILE A 309 1.42 6.30 0.90
N ASP A 310 1.02 6.87 2.04
CA ASP A 310 0.19 8.07 2.07
C ASP A 310 1.08 9.29 1.85
N ILE A 311 1.18 9.66 0.59
CA ILE A 311 1.73 10.93 0.15
C ILE A 311 0.57 11.59 -0.60
N SER A 312 -0.07 12.52 0.06
CA SER A 312 -1.09 13.40 -0.49
C SER A 312 -0.48 14.72 -0.91
N GLU A 313 -1.21 15.49 -1.72
CA GLU A 313 -0.86 16.87 -2.09
C GLU A 313 0.47 17.03 -2.84
N LEU A 314 0.80 16.03 -3.67
CA LEU A 314 1.94 16.19 -4.57
C LEU A 314 1.63 17.23 -5.65
N SER A 315 2.52 18.20 -5.80
CA SER A 315 2.44 19.13 -6.93
C SER A 315 2.72 18.43 -8.25
N HIS A 316 3.65 17.47 -8.26
CA HIS A 316 4.07 16.78 -9.49
C HIS A 316 4.31 15.28 -9.28
N VAL A 317 3.95 14.52 -10.32
CA VAL A 317 4.34 13.11 -10.49
C VAL A 317 5.14 12.98 -11.76
N PHE A 318 6.32 12.36 -11.69
CA PHE A 318 7.15 12.06 -12.86
C PHE A 318 7.18 10.55 -13.10
N ASN A 319 6.75 10.10 -14.27
CA ASN A 319 7.00 8.76 -14.78
C ASN A 319 8.35 8.78 -15.52
N TYR A 320 9.46 8.61 -14.79
CA TYR A 320 10.79 8.53 -15.38
C TYR A 320 10.93 7.35 -16.32
N ASP A 321 10.34 6.21 -15.94
CA ASP A 321 10.11 5.04 -16.78
C ASP A 321 8.61 4.79 -16.86
N LEU A 322 8.07 4.56 -18.07
CA LEU A 322 6.66 4.18 -18.23
C LEU A 322 6.42 2.78 -17.65
N PRO A 323 5.27 2.55 -17.00
CA PRO A 323 4.92 1.23 -16.50
C PRO A 323 4.54 0.28 -17.63
N GLU A 324 4.83 -1.00 -17.46
CA GLU A 324 4.47 -2.07 -18.41
C GLU A 324 2.96 -2.37 -18.35
N VAL A 325 2.35 -2.23 -17.16
CA VAL A 325 0.92 -2.43 -16.91
C VAL A 325 0.21 -1.09 -16.94
N PRO A 326 -0.72 -0.86 -17.88
CA PRO A 326 -1.39 0.44 -18.06
C PRO A 326 -2.12 0.97 -16.82
N GLU A 327 -2.75 0.10 -16.02
CA GLU A 327 -3.45 0.45 -14.79
C GLU A 327 -2.50 1.08 -13.76
N THR A 328 -1.23 0.65 -13.76
CA THR A 328 -0.20 1.22 -12.89
C THR A 328 0.04 2.70 -13.18
N TYR A 329 -0.10 3.13 -14.44
CA TYR A 329 0.00 4.55 -14.81
C TYR A 329 -1.05 5.40 -14.06
N VAL A 330 -2.29 4.97 -14.07
CA VAL A 330 -3.39 5.65 -13.37
C VAL A 330 -3.12 5.72 -11.87
N HIS A 331 -2.64 4.62 -11.27
CA HIS A 331 -2.28 4.57 -9.85
C HIS A 331 -1.10 5.48 -9.49
N ARG A 332 -0.16 5.69 -10.42
CA ARG A 332 0.97 6.61 -10.22
C ARG A 332 0.54 8.06 -10.27
N ILE A 333 -0.16 8.46 -11.33
CA ILE A 333 -0.59 9.86 -11.49
C ILE A 333 -1.62 10.26 -10.44
N GLY A 334 -2.46 9.33 -9.97
CA GLY A 334 -3.40 9.54 -8.86
C GLY A 334 -2.73 9.79 -7.49
N ARG A 335 -1.40 10.02 -7.42
CA ARG A 335 -0.70 10.54 -6.24
C ARG A 335 -0.71 12.06 -6.17
N THR A 336 -1.09 12.72 -7.23
CA THR A 336 -1.37 14.16 -7.29
C THR A 336 -2.87 14.41 -7.48
N ALA A 337 -3.31 15.66 -7.51
CA ALA A 337 -4.71 16.07 -7.68
C ALA A 337 -5.68 15.44 -6.65
N ARG A 338 -5.30 15.42 -5.37
CA ARG A 338 -6.13 14.94 -4.27
C ARG A 338 -6.76 16.09 -3.50
N ALA A 339 -7.80 15.80 -2.72
CA ALA A 339 -8.52 16.76 -1.88
C ALA A 339 -9.01 18.02 -2.63
N GLY A 340 -9.30 17.89 -3.95
CA GLY A 340 -9.83 19.02 -4.75
C GLY A 340 -8.74 19.90 -5.39
N ALA A 341 -7.46 19.66 -5.11
CA ALA A 341 -6.34 20.36 -5.73
C ALA A 341 -6.05 19.85 -7.16
N ASP A 342 -5.53 20.72 -8.02
CA ASP A 342 -5.00 20.33 -9.33
C ASP A 342 -3.61 19.70 -9.20
N GLY A 343 -3.23 18.88 -10.17
CA GLY A 343 -1.95 18.19 -10.15
C GLY A 343 -1.32 18.05 -11.52
N THR A 344 0.00 17.89 -11.56
CA THR A 344 0.75 17.74 -12.82
C THR A 344 1.42 16.36 -12.88
N ALA A 345 1.23 15.65 -13.99
CA ALA A 345 1.89 14.40 -14.30
C ALA A 345 2.75 14.54 -15.56
N VAL A 346 4.03 14.26 -15.41
CA VAL A 346 5.02 14.34 -16.49
C VAL A 346 5.53 12.94 -16.80
N SER A 347 5.48 12.53 -18.06
CA SER A 347 5.91 11.20 -18.49
C SER A 347 7.03 11.28 -19.52
N PHE A 348 8.07 10.47 -19.33
CA PHE A 348 9.15 10.31 -20.30
C PHE A 348 8.93 9.04 -21.10
N CYS A 349 8.99 9.14 -22.41
CA CYS A 349 8.88 8.01 -23.32
C CYS A 349 10.15 7.88 -24.16
N ALA A 350 10.93 6.84 -23.89
CA ALA A 350 12.02 6.44 -24.74
C ALA A 350 11.51 5.60 -25.94
N PRO A 351 12.29 5.45 -27.02
CA PRO A 351 11.87 4.65 -28.19
C PRO A 351 11.39 3.24 -27.82
N GLU A 352 12.06 2.59 -26.87
CA GLU A 352 11.70 1.25 -26.39
C GLU A 352 10.43 1.18 -25.52
N GLU A 353 9.86 2.32 -25.13
CA GLU A 353 8.67 2.41 -24.28
C GLU A 353 7.39 2.78 -25.04
N GLN A 354 7.44 2.88 -26.36
CA GLN A 354 6.31 3.26 -27.22
C GLN A 354 5.13 2.28 -27.08
N GLU A 355 5.42 1.01 -26.90
CA GLU A 355 4.40 -0.03 -26.71
C GLU A 355 3.64 0.15 -25.39
N TYR A 356 4.34 0.53 -24.33
CA TYR A 356 3.72 0.85 -23.03
C TYR A 356 2.85 2.10 -23.12
N LEU A 357 3.33 3.13 -23.84
CA LEU A 357 2.56 4.35 -24.09
C LEU A 357 1.24 4.04 -24.81
N ALA A 358 1.30 3.25 -25.87
CA ALA A 358 0.11 2.85 -26.63
C ALA A 358 -0.91 2.10 -25.75
N GLY A 359 -0.46 1.22 -24.85
CA GLY A 359 -1.29 0.55 -23.87
C GLY A 359 -1.97 1.51 -22.89
N ILE A 360 -1.22 2.49 -22.38
CA ILE A 360 -1.71 3.51 -21.44
C ILE A 360 -2.76 4.39 -22.11
N GLU A 361 -2.51 4.89 -23.31
CA GLU A 361 -3.44 5.73 -24.08
C GLU A 361 -4.73 5.00 -24.44
N LYS A 362 -4.62 3.70 -24.78
CA LYS A 362 -5.79 2.84 -25.03
C LYS A 362 -6.67 2.68 -23.78
N LEU A 363 -6.06 2.47 -22.60
CA LEU A 363 -6.79 2.37 -21.33
C LEU A 363 -7.48 3.68 -20.99
N ASN A 364 -6.76 4.79 -21.11
CA ASN A 364 -7.26 6.13 -20.79
C ASN A 364 -8.25 6.67 -21.84
N ARG A 365 -8.37 6.00 -23.00
CA ARG A 365 -9.17 6.45 -24.16
C ARG A 365 -8.81 7.87 -24.62
N ARG A 366 -7.61 8.32 -24.32
CA ARG A 366 -7.13 9.69 -24.58
C ARG A 366 -5.61 9.65 -24.80
N LYS A 367 -5.13 10.41 -25.78
CA LYS A 367 -3.70 10.63 -25.98
C LYS A 367 -3.14 11.58 -24.93
N ILE A 368 -1.93 11.31 -24.49
CA ILE A 368 -1.22 12.21 -23.57
C ILE A 368 -0.59 13.32 -24.43
N PRO A 369 -0.83 14.61 -24.11
CA PRO A 369 -0.24 15.73 -24.88
C PRO A 369 1.28 15.66 -24.91
N VAL A 370 1.84 15.71 -26.11
CA VAL A 370 3.31 15.69 -26.32
C VAL A 370 3.85 17.11 -26.23
N VAL A 371 4.91 17.29 -25.46
CA VAL A 371 5.65 18.55 -25.35
C VAL A 371 6.98 18.39 -26.09
N SER A 372 7.15 19.21 -27.14
CA SER A 372 8.35 19.25 -27.98
C SER A 372 9.19 20.51 -27.69
N GLY A 373 10.41 20.57 -28.23
CA GLY A 373 11.29 21.73 -28.13
C GLY A 373 12.10 21.82 -26.85
N HIS A 374 12.18 20.75 -26.07
CA HIS A 374 13.11 20.68 -24.93
C HIS A 374 14.56 20.40 -25.39
N PRO A 375 15.61 20.71 -24.60
CA PRO A 375 17.02 20.63 -25.04
C PRO A 375 17.50 19.26 -25.51
N TRP A 376 16.77 18.19 -25.21
CA TRP A 376 17.10 16.80 -25.61
C TRP A 376 16.07 16.20 -26.56
N ASP A 377 15.24 17.02 -27.20
CA ASP A 377 14.27 16.57 -28.20
C ASP A 377 15.01 16.15 -29.47
N GLY A 378 14.83 14.89 -29.91
CA GLY A 378 15.55 14.33 -31.04
C GLY A 378 17.07 14.18 -30.88
N VAL A 379 17.62 14.46 -29.68
CA VAL A 379 19.05 14.36 -29.43
C VAL A 379 19.44 12.91 -29.09
N PRO A 380 20.38 12.28 -29.83
CA PRO A 380 20.86 10.94 -29.51
C PRO A 380 21.45 10.85 -28.09
N ALA A 381 21.28 9.71 -27.44
CA ALA A 381 21.90 9.49 -26.14
C ALA A 381 23.45 9.52 -26.26
N PRO A 382 24.15 10.11 -25.26
CA PRO A 382 25.60 10.07 -25.25
C PRO A 382 26.09 8.61 -25.23
N VAL A 383 26.92 8.27 -26.21
CA VAL A 383 27.54 6.95 -26.31
C VAL A 383 28.38 6.74 -25.06
N ARG A 384 28.05 5.73 -24.29
CA ARG A 384 28.89 5.32 -23.17
C ARG A 384 30.17 4.71 -23.76
N PRO A 385 31.37 5.25 -23.49
CA PRO A 385 32.59 4.56 -23.92
C PRO A 385 32.53 3.14 -23.33
N GLU A 386 32.68 2.15 -24.18
CA GLU A 386 32.79 0.77 -23.71
C GLU A 386 33.95 0.70 -22.71
N PRO A 387 33.76 0.05 -21.56
CA PRO A 387 34.85 -0.16 -20.64
C PRO A 387 35.95 -0.89 -21.41
N PRO A 388 37.21 -0.47 -21.29
CA PRO A 388 38.30 -1.12 -22.01
C PRO A 388 38.21 -2.62 -21.74
N VAL A 389 38.11 -3.39 -22.81
CA VAL A 389 38.12 -4.84 -22.76
C VAL A 389 39.39 -5.21 -22.00
N ARG A 390 39.24 -5.63 -20.75
CA ARG A 390 40.37 -6.21 -20.00
C ARG A 390 40.84 -7.38 -20.83
N GLY A 391 41.91 -7.14 -21.58
CA GLY A 391 42.59 -8.14 -22.39
C GLY A 391 42.81 -9.38 -21.51
N LYS A 392 42.25 -10.48 -21.92
CA LYS A 392 42.67 -11.78 -21.43
C LYS A 392 44.17 -11.84 -21.62
N LYS A 393 44.96 -11.91 -20.54
CA LYS A 393 46.37 -12.23 -20.59
C LYS A 393 46.52 -13.45 -21.53
N PRO A 394 47.40 -13.41 -22.54
CA PRO A 394 47.66 -14.58 -23.37
C PRO A 394 48.13 -15.72 -22.46
N LYS A 395 47.45 -16.85 -22.52
CA LYS A 395 47.99 -18.10 -22.00
C LYS A 395 49.28 -18.36 -22.79
N ALA A 396 50.41 -18.37 -22.10
CA ALA A 396 51.69 -18.80 -22.65
C ALA A 396 51.50 -20.19 -23.25
N ALA A 397 51.92 -20.32 -24.52
CA ALA A 397 52.00 -21.59 -25.23
C ALA A 397 53.03 -22.49 -24.57
N PRO A 398 52.86 -23.80 -24.57
CA PRO A 398 53.88 -24.71 -24.03
C PRO A 398 54.99 -24.85 -25.08
N GLU A 399 56.20 -24.47 -24.74
CA GLU A 399 57.46 -24.75 -25.44
C GLU A 399 57.75 -26.24 -25.36
N GLN A 400 57.87 -26.89 -26.52
CA GLN A 400 58.39 -28.25 -26.68
C GLN A 400 59.92 -28.19 -26.71
N ALA A 401 60.55 -28.86 -25.80
CA ALA A 401 61.92 -29.37 -25.96
C ALA A 401 62.14 -30.60 -25.06
N GLY A 402 62.39 -31.61 -25.47
CA GLY A 402 63.05 -32.76 -25.87
C GLY A 402 63.98 -33.40 -24.87
N LYS A 403 63.79 -34.76 -24.72
CA LYS A 403 64.72 -35.84 -24.38
C LYS A 403 65.32 -35.98 -22.95
N GLN A 404 64.82 -36.94 -22.23
CA GLN A 404 65.37 -38.21 -21.64
C GLN A 404 66.85 -38.24 -21.16
N PRO A 405 67.23 -39.25 -20.28
CA PRO A 405 66.70 -39.82 -19.03
C PRO A 405 67.76 -39.92 -17.91
N GLU A 406 67.42 -40.29 -16.71
CA GLU A 406 68.10 -41.30 -15.87
C GLU A 406 67.71 -41.25 -14.39
N GLN A 407 67.26 -42.32 -13.93
CA GLN A 407 67.43 -43.18 -12.73
C GLN A 407 67.92 -42.51 -11.42
N GLN A 408 67.20 -42.72 -10.35
CA GLN A 408 67.52 -43.60 -9.21
C GLN A 408 66.68 -43.25 -7.97
N ALA A 409 65.94 -44.26 -7.52
CA ALA A 409 65.82 -44.87 -6.17
C ALA A 409 65.44 -44.02 -4.95
N LYS A 410 64.29 -44.35 -4.44
CA LYS A 410 63.73 -44.60 -3.11
C LYS A 410 64.58 -44.34 -1.83
N PRO A 411 64.06 -44.30 -0.52
CA PRO A 411 62.74 -44.73 -0.07
C PRO A 411 62.04 -43.85 1.04
N ALA A 412 60.73 -44.03 1.16
CA ALA A 412 59.80 -44.27 2.29
C ALA A 412 59.89 -43.57 3.66
N LYS A 413 58.73 -43.03 4.08
CA LYS A 413 57.94 -43.38 5.30
C LYS A 413 56.72 -42.39 5.35
N ALA A 414 55.51 -42.85 5.17
CA ALA A 414 54.48 -43.40 6.05
C ALA A 414 53.97 -42.42 7.12
N ALA A 415 52.71 -42.00 7.01
CA ALA A 415 51.48 -42.42 7.68
C ALA A 415 50.36 -41.39 7.44
N ALA A 416 49.32 -41.76 6.86
CA ALA A 416 48.03 -42.30 7.24
C ALA A 416 46.94 -41.21 7.37
N ALA A 417 46.03 -41.28 6.40
CA ALA A 417 44.68 -40.66 6.37
C ALA A 417 43.70 -41.51 7.18
N PRO A 418 42.41 -41.11 7.35
CA PRO A 418 41.45 -41.80 6.52
C PRO A 418 40.34 -40.91 5.88
N ALA A 419 39.88 -41.42 4.75
CA ALA A 419 38.87 -40.92 3.85
C ALA A 419 37.44 -41.25 4.30
N LYS A 420 36.51 -40.42 3.80
CA LYS A 420 35.06 -40.67 3.75
C LYS A 420 34.70 -41.50 2.50
N PRO A 421 33.64 -42.30 2.52
CA PRO A 421 33.07 -42.81 1.27
C PRO A 421 31.77 -42.11 0.84
N GLU A 422 31.76 -41.78 -0.42
CA GLU A 422 30.57 -41.53 -1.26
C GLU A 422 29.74 -42.82 -1.43
N LYS A 423 28.42 -42.68 -1.55
CA LYS A 423 27.55 -43.69 -2.18
C LYS A 423 26.63 -43.06 -3.22
N LYS A 424 26.81 -43.60 -4.40
CA LYS A 424 26.02 -43.42 -5.62
C LYS A 424 24.65 -44.07 -5.55
N ALA A 425 23.76 -43.52 -6.41
CA ALA A 425 22.42 -43.93 -6.76
C ALA A 425 22.30 -45.32 -7.37
N ALA A 426 21.14 -45.98 -7.17
CA ALA A 426 20.49 -46.84 -8.17
C ALA A 426 18.98 -47.05 -7.86
N ALA A 427 18.18 -46.68 -8.79
CA ALA A 427 16.94 -47.19 -9.41
C ALA A 427 15.98 -48.12 -8.65
N ALA A 428 14.69 -47.80 -8.89
CA ALA A 428 13.46 -48.54 -8.53
C ALA A 428 13.35 -49.94 -9.17
N PRO A 429 12.39 -50.79 -8.71
CA PRO A 429 11.21 -50.97 -9.52
C PRO A 429 9.86 -51.13 -8.80
N LYS A 430 8.81 -51.07 -9.62
CA LYS A 430 7.36 -51.05 -9.45
C LYS A 430 6.71 -52.32 -8.88
N ALA A 431 5.43 -52.10 -8.45
CA ALA A 431 4.25 -52.95 -8.42
C ALA A 431 3.98 -53.74 -7.13
N GLN A 432 2.80 -53.71 -6.50
CA GLN A 432 1.46 -54.03 -6.93
C GLN A 432 0.44 -53.80 -5.79
N ALA A 433 -0.77 -53.48 -6.22
CA ALA A 433 -1.98 -53.33 -5.42
C ALA A 433 -2.45 -54.58 -4.73
N LYS A 434 -3.12 -54.48 -3.55
CA LYS A 434 -4.30 -55.29 -3.16
C LYS A 434 -5.16 -54.52 -2.14
N GLN A 435 -6.43 -54.44 -2.49
CA GLN A 435 -7.59 -54.04 -1.68
C GLN A 435 -8.13 -55.24 -0.88
N PRO A 436 -9.32 -55.16 -0.24
CA PRO A 436 -9.57 -54.86 1.17
C PRO A 436 -10.20 -56.04 1.90
N VAL A 437 -10.27 -56.02 3.23
CA VAL A 437 -11.13 -56.94 3.99
C VAL A 437 -11.98 -56.15 4.98
N LYS A 438 -13.29 -56.41 4.85
CA LYS A 438 -14.44 -56.03 5.68
C LYS A 438 -14.55 -56.98 6.89
N LEU A 439 -15.45 -56.57 7.79
CA LEU A 439 -16.19 -57.33 8.84
C LEU A 439 -15.61 -57.09 10.27
N GLU A 440 -16.36 -56.90 11.34
CA GLU A 440 -17.80 -56.98 11.63
C GLU A 440 -18.08 -56.28 12.98
N LYS A 441 -19.34 -55.98 13.19
CA LYS A 441 -19.97 -55.47 14.42
C LYS A 441 -19.88 -56.47 15.57
N GLU A 442 -19.82 -55.98 16.82
CA GLU A 442 -20.61 -56.50 17.92
C GLU A 442 -20.96 -55.40 18.94
N GLU A 443 -22.26 -55.21 19.09
CA GLU A 443 -22.94 -54.55 20.21
C GLU A 443 -22.97 -55.46 21.44
N ARG A 444 -22.88 -54.89 22.64
CA ARG A 444 -23.58 -55.28 23.88
C ARG A 444 -23.46 -54.21 24.92
N THR A 445 -24.49 -53.46 25.16
CA THR A 445 -25.50 -53.37 26.22
C THR A 445 -25.03 -53.41 27.67
N MET A 446 -25.39 -52.31 28.38
CA MET A 446 -25.92 -52.18 29.75
C MET A 446 -25.21 -52.83 30.91
N ASP A 447 -24.84 -52.01 31.92
CA ASP A 447 -25.61 -51.89 33.17
C ASP A 447 -24.90 -50.97 34.17
N ASP A 448 -25.67 -50.02 34.72
CA ASP A 448 -25.45 -49.32 35.98
C ASP A 448 -26.01 -50.25 37.11
N PRO A 449 -25.58 -50.23 38.36
CA PRO A 449 -25.91 -49.19 39.27
C PRO A 449 -25.04 -49.00 40.57
N LYS A 450 -25.15 -47.75 41.07
CA LYS A 450 -25.34 -47.34 42.48
C LYS A 450 -24.32 -47.66 43.61
N ARG A 451 -23.98 -46.52 44.27
CA ARG A 451 -23.91 -46.26 45.77
C ARG A 451 -22.84 -46.97 46.58
N THR A 452 -22.02 -46.24 47.33
CA THR A 452 -22.25 -45.68 48.69
C THR A 452 -20.90 -45.27 49.28
N SER A 453 -20.81 -44.01 49.73
CA SER A 453 -20.60 -43.58 51.11
C SER A 453 -19.42 -44.03 51.94
N GLY A 454 -18.79 -43.04 52.57
CA GLY A 454 -17.98 -43.13 53.83
C GLY A 454 -16.48 -43.01 53.57
N GLY A 455 -15.71 -42.16 54.16
CA GLY A 455 -15.83 -41.40 55.35
C GLY A 455 -14.45 -41.30 56.00
N ARG A 456 -14.06 -40.09 56.43
CA ARG A 456 -13.14 -39.80 57.55
C ARG A 456 -11.69 -40.39 57.45
N SER A 457 -10.67 -39.66 57.69
CA SER A 457 -10.25 -38.62 58.62
C SER A 457 -8.78 -38.81 58.97
N ASN A 458 -8.11 -37.70 59.26
CA ASN A 458 -6.98 -37.55 60.21
C ASN A 458 -5.63 -38.20 59.81
N ASP A 459 -4.53 -37.66 60.04
CA ASP A 459 -4.01 -36.62 60.92
C ASP A 459 -2.50 -36.47 60.71
N ARG A 460 -2.00 -35.26 60.87
CA ARG A 460 -0.81 -34.86 61.66
C ARG A 460 0.63 -35.17 61.24
N ARG A 461 1.31 -34.03 61.30
CA ARG A 461 2.64 -33.76 61.91
C ARG A 461 3.85 -33.91 61.00
N SER A 462 4.54 -32.81 60.74
CA SER A 462 5.41 -31.99 61.63
C SER A 462 6.85 -32.43 61.58
N ASN A 463 7.73 -31.55 61.13
CA ASN A 463 8.95 -31.06 61.81
C ASN A 463 9.93 -30.52 60.76
N ASN A 464 10.30 -29.25 60.71
CA ASN A 464 11.15 -28.43 61.55
C ASN A 464 12.63 -28.81 61.44
N ASN A 465 13.44 -27.91 60.94
CA ASN A 465 14.60 -27.26 61.57
C ASN A 465 15.47 -26.60 60.50
N ASN A 466 15.64 -25.29 60.49
CA ASN A 466 16.61 -24.46 61.21
C ASN A 466 18.07 -24.75 60.85
N ASN A 467 18.78 -23.79 60.24
CA ASN A 467 19.81 -23.01 60.94
C ASN A 467 20.58 -22.05 60.03
N SER A 468 20.51 -20.76 60.32
CA SER A 468 21.57 -19.87 60.83
C SER A 468 22.51 -19.20 59.81
N ARG A 469 22.42 -17.91 59.82
CA ARG A 469 23.42 -16.87 59.43
C ARG A 469 24.74 -17.01 60.21
N PRO A 470 25.87 -16.38 59.82
CA PRO A 470 26.01 -14.94 60.08
C PRO A 470 26.80 -14.07 59.08
N ARG A 471 26.64 -12.79 59.27
CA ARG A 471 27.31 -11.57 58.82
C ARG A 471 28.83 -11.61 58.78
N ARG A 472 29.44 -10.82 57.83
CA ARG A 472 30.52 -9.88 58.16
C ARG A 472 30.60 -8.73 57.14
N GLU A 473 30.78 -7.56 57.70
CA GLU A 473 30.90 -6.23 57.18
C GLU A 473 32.24 -5.90 56.52
N GLN A 474 32.22 -4.75 55.82
CA GLN A 474 33.27 -3.74 55.60
C GLN A 474 34.04 -3.83 54.27
N ASN A 475 34.03 -2.85 53.37
CA ASN A 475 34.43 -1.47 53.36
C ASN A 475 34.25 -0.87 51.97
N ALA A 476 33.73 0.34 51.90
CA ALA A 476 33.79 1.23 50.75
C ALA A 476 35.17 1.96 50.67
N PRO A 477 35.55 2.60 49.55
CA PRO A 477 35.11 3.98 49.38
C PRO A 477 34.78 4.47 47.93
N ALA A 478 34.02 5.52 47.92
CA ALA A 478 33.51 6.52 47.02
C ALA A 478 34.32 6.97 45.78
N ARG A 479 33.55 7.35 44.75
CA ARG A 479 33.44 8.58 43.93
C ARG A 479 32.96 8.18 42.53
N GLY A 480 31.92 8.77 41.97
CA GLY A 480 31.54 10.06 41.54
C GLY A 480 30.17 10.06 40.86
N SER A 481 29.48 11.05 41.17
CA SER A 481 28.16 11.50 40.76
C SER A 481 27.98 11.67 39.26
N ASN A 482 26.79 11.21 38.73
CA ASN A 482 26.10 12.02 37.75
C ASN A 482 24.59 11.77 37.86
N ALA A 483 23.92 12.84 38.26
CA ALA A 483 22.48 12.90 38.50
C ALA A 483 21.71 13.09 37.19
N GLN A 484 20.62 12.36 37.02
CA GLN A 484 19.53 12.69 36.13
C GLN A 484 18.56 13.64 36.85
N PRO A 485 17.99 14.65 36.17
CA PRO A 485 16.90 15.43 36.76
C PRO A 485 15.55 14.79 36.51
N LYS A 486 14.79 14.66 37.58
CA LYS A 486 13.36 14.36 37.62
C LYS A 486 12.58 15.58 37.15
N PHE A 487 11.57 15.35 36.31
CA PHE A 487 10.56 16.33 35.93
C PHE A 487 9.44 16.34 36.98
N ASP A 488 9.11 17.54 37.46
CA ASP A 488 7.98 17.83 38.35
C ASP A 488 7.00 18.76 37.60
N PRO A 489 5.67 18.51 37.58
CA PRO A 489 4.71 19.31 36.83
C PRO A 489 3.99 20.29 37.75
N HIS A 490 4.35 21.55 37.73
CA HIS A 490 3.52 22.70 38.09
C HIS A 490 4.32 23.99 38.00
N PHE A 491 4.06 24.79 36.97
CA PHE A 491 3.96 26.26 37.14
C PHE A 491 3.33 26.90 35.88
N VAL A 492 2.23 27.57 36.14
CA VAL A 492 1.51 28.50 35.27
C VAL A 492 2.16 29.88 35.44
N SER A 493 2.42 30.57 34.35
CA SER A 493 2.20 32.03 34.17
C SER A 493 2.88 32.53 32.90
N ALA A 494 2.12 33.20 32.07
CA ALA A 494 2.57 34.02 30.96
C ALA A 494 3.22 35.32 31.45
N PRO A 495 4.10 35.97 30.69
CA PRO A 495 4.19 37.42 30.70
C PRO A 495 3.99 38.07 29.32
N GLU A 496 3.47 39.28 29.45
CA GLU A 496 3.06 40.30 28.52
C GLU A 496 4.07 40.73 27.45
N ALA A 497 3.50 41.21 26.38
CA ALA A 497 4.15 41.86 25.26
C ALA A 497 4.70 43.24 25.64
N THR A 498 5.90 43.55 25.20
CA THR A 498 6.42 44.92 25.05
C THR A 498 7.09 45.13 23.70
N PRO A 499 6.97 46.31 23.07
CA PRO A 499 7.23 46.50 21.65
C PRO A 499 8.70 46.90 21.38
N LEU A 500 9.24 46.40 20.26
CA LEU A 500 10.59 46.72 19.78
C LEU A 500 10.59 47.83 18.73
N ARG A 501 11.46 48.79 18.99
CA ARG A 501 11.85 49.94 18.19
C ARG A 501 12.46 49.57 16.84
N SER A 502 12.07 50.37 15.89
CA SER A 502 12.67 50.90 14.65
C SER A 502 14.06 50.46 14.16
N ALA A 503 14.09 50.04 12.91
CA ALA A 503 14.89 50.46 11.78
C ALA A 503 16.43 50.35 11.80
N ARG A 504 16.94 49.51 10.89
CA ARG A 504 18.05 49.87 10.02
C ARG A 504 17.84 49.31 8.60
N LYS A 505 17.92 50.24 7.64
CA LYS A 505 17.90 50.01 6.20
C LYS A 505 19.10 49.16 5.76
N ALA A 506 18.89 48.19 4.91
CA ALA A 506 19.91 47.53 4.08
C ALA A 506 19.82 48.06 2.64
N PRO A 507 20.92 48.07 1.89
CA PRO A 507 21.01 48.78 0.61
C PRO A 507 20.42 47.96 -0.55
N ALA A 508 19.95 48.71 -1.55
CA ALA A 508 19.26 48.25 -2.78
C ALA A 508 20.22 47.46 -3.68
N ALA A 509 19.68 46.34 -4.25
CA ALA A 509 20.29 45.62 -5.36
C ALA A 509 19.92 46.28 -6.71
N PRO A 510 20.77 46.17 -7.74
CA PRO A 510 20.59 46.88 -9.00
C PRO A 510 19.52 46.23 -9.91
N ALA A 511 18.82 47.10 -10.63
CA ALA A 511 17.75 46.79 -11.58
C ALA A 511 18.26 46.05 -12.83
N ALA A 512 17.49 45.03 -13.27
CA ALA A 512 17.67 44.35 -14.55
C ALA A 512 17.06 45.20 -15.68
N PRO A 513 17.58 45.11 -16.94
CA PRO A 513 17.14 45.96 -18.04
C PRO A 513 15.81 45.49 -18.64
N ALA A 514 14.95 46.45 -18.94
CA ALA A 514 13.68 46.30 -19.58
C ALA A 514 13.86 45.97 -21.07
N ILE A 515 13.17 44.91 -21.54
CA ILE A 515 13.01 44.59 -22.96
C ILE A 515 11.81 45.37 -23.47
N LYS A 516 12.05 46.26 -24.46
CA LYS A 516 11.04 47.04 -25.17
C LYS A 516 10.21 46.13 -26.09
N THR A 517 8.92 46.05 -25.85
CA THR A 517 7.94 45.55 -26.82
C THR A 517 7.56 46.69 -27.76
N ALA A 518 7.78 46.49 -29.06
CA ALA A 518 7.31 47.39 -30.12
C ALA A 518 5.82 47.11 -30.37
N GLN A 519 4.99 48.12 -30.08
CA GLN A 519 3.61 48.23 -30.55
C GLN A 519 3.61 48.87 -31.94
N GLY A 520 3.02 48.17 -32.91
CA GLY A 520 2.61 48.75 -34.21
C GLY A 520 1.10 48.68 -34.34
N ALA A 521 0.46 49.75 -34.00
CA ALA A 521 -0.94 49.98 -34.24
C ALA A 521 -1.16 50.53 -35.68
N GLN A 522 -2.11 49.96 -36.43
CA GLN A 522 -2.85 50.71 -37.45
C GLN A 522 -4.32 50.35 -37.39
N ALA A 523 -5.08 51.35 -37.00
CA ALA A 523 -6.52 51.44 -37.12
C ALA A 523 -6.89 51.86 -38.56
N VAL A 524 -7.92 51.24 -39.17
CA VAL A 524 -8.72 51.85 -40.24
C VAL A 524 -10.19 51.63 -39.92
N GLN A 525 -10.86 52.76 -39.91
CA GLN A 525 -12.28 52.98 -39.62
C GLN A 525 -13.20 52.50 -40.75
N SER A 526 -14.33 51.97 -40.37
CA SER A 526 -15.73 52.16 -40.78
C SER A 526 -16.06 52.62 -42.20
N GLN A 527 -17.07 52.00 -42.83
CA GLN A 527 -18.41 52.61 -43.09
C GLN A 527 -19.23 51.75 -44.06
N ASN A 528 -20.52 51.59 -43.70
CA ASN A 528 -21.68 51.51 -44.51
C ASN A 528 -22.07 50.29 -45.35
N ALA A 529 -23.19 49.71 -44.97
CA ALA A 529 -24.19 49.08 -45.82
C ALA A 529 -24.85 50.17 -46.75
N PRO A 530 -25.60 49.87 -47.84
CA PRO A 530 -26.66 48.85 -47.87
C PRO A 530 -26.97 48.23 -49.27
N ASN A 531 -27.92 47.25 -49.23
CA ASN A 531 -28.95 46.96 -50.25
C ASN A 531 -28.64 46.46 -51.66
N GLY A 532 -29.38 45.40 -52.01
CA GLY A 532 -29.86 45.19 -53.39
C GLY A 532 -29.71 43.75 -53.87
N ASP A 533 -30.69 42.99 -53.64
CA ASP A 533 -31.73 42.48 -54.53
C ASP A 533 -31.34 41.71 -55.80
N ARG A 534 -31.96 40.53 -55.90
CA ARG A 534 -32.46 39.88 -57.12
C ARG A 534 -31.69 38.78 -57.85
N ARG A 535 -32.39 37.66 -57.80
CA ARG A 535 -32.76 36.78 -58.95
C ARG A 535 -31.70 35.92 -59.58
N ASN A 536 -31.86 34.69 -59.77
CA ASN A 536 -32.87 33.85 -60.40
C ASN A 536 -32.22 32.53 -60.91
N ALA A 537 -33.00 31.50 -60.88
CA ALA A 537 -33.07 30.39 -61.82
C ALA A 537 -31.84 29.42 -61.86
N GLY A 538 -31.97 28.14 -61.79
CA GLY A 538 -33.04 27.24 -62.18
C GLY A 538 -32.56 25.81 -62.24
N ARG A 539 -33.50 24.98 -62.02
CA ARG A 539 -33.84 23.72 -62.71
C ARG A 539 -33.03 22.47 -62.54
N ARG A 540 -33.73 21.53 -61.93
CA ARG A 540 -34.17 20.22 -62.49
C ARG A 540 -33.14 19.09 -62.34
N SER A 541 -33.45 17.90 -62.01
CA SER A 541 -34.64 17.01 -62.03
C SER A 541 -34.15 15.68 -61.47
N ASP A 542 -34.81 14.96 -60.84
CA ASP A 542 -35.85 13.95 -60.95
C ASP A 542 -35.53 12.65 -60.22
N ARG A 543 -36.51 12.21 -59.48
CA ARG A 543 -37.10 10.86 -59.43
C ARG A 543 -36.26 9.73 -58.80
N ASN A 544 -36.70 9.01 -57.80
CA ASN A 544 -37.93 8.18 -57.77
C ASN A 544 -38.10 7.57 -56.35
N THR A 545 -39.22 7.74 -55.77
CA THR A 545 -39.92 6.80 -54.90
C THR A 545 -40.67 5.83 -55.76
N PRO A 546 -41.26 4.67 -55.29
CA PRO A 546 -42.15 4.59 -54.15
C PRO A 546 -42.29 3.23 -53.43
N ASN A 547 -43.10 3.28 -52.36
CA ASN A 547 -44.12 2.28 -51.94
C ASN A 547 -43.65 1.02 -51.22
N ASP A 548 -44.35 0.44 -50.30
CA ASP A 548 -45.73 0.59 -49.77
C ASP A 548 -45.89 -0.26 -48.49
N ARG A 549 -46.70 0.24 -47.56
CA ARG A 549 -47.82 -0.41 -46.85
C ARG A 549 -47.53 -1.68 -46.02
N ASN A 550 -48.03 -1.89 -44.82
CA ASN A 550 -49.38 -1.71 -44.24
C ASN A 550 -49.29 -2.12 -42.78
N ALA A 551 -49.80 -1.51 -41.88
CA ALA A 551 -51.14 -1.34 -41.30
C ALA A 551 -51.19 -1.88 -39.86
N ARG A 552 -51.62 -1.00 -39.01
CA ARG A 552 -52.37 -1.29 -37.74
C ARG A 552 -53.79 -1.74 -38.12
N PRO A 553 -54.65 -2.26 -37.19
CA PRO A 553 -54.92 -1.79 -35.85
C PRO A 553 -55.50 -2.80 -34.82
N ALA A 554 -55.58 -2.32 -33.55
CA ALA A 554 -56.70 -2.34 -32.60
C ALA A 554 -57.14 -3.61 -31.84
N ALA A 555 -57.06 -3.53 -30.55
CA ALA A 555 -58.09 -3.37 -29.51
C ALA A 555 -58.87 -4.61 -29.07
N ALA A 556 -58.93 -4.84 -27.78
CA ALA A 556 -60.09 -4.89 -26.89
C ALA A 556 -59.99 -5.97 -25.80
N SER A 557 -59.94 -5.52 -24.53
CA SER A 557 -60.93 -5.73 -23.47
C SER A 557 -61.19 -7.14 -22.92
N GLY A 558 -61.21 -7.21 -21.58
CA GLY A 558 -61.94 -8.19 -20.77
C GLY A 558 -61.21 -8.54 -19.48
N ALA A 559 -61.35 -7.90 -18.38
CA ALA A 559 -62.27 -8.08 -17.28
C ALA A 559 -62.33 -9.49 -16.71
N GLY A 560 -61.99 -9.63 -15.43
CA GLY A 560 -62.61 -10.66 -14.65
C GLY A 560 -61.81 -11.21 -13.45
N ARG A 561 -62.10 -10.65 -12.28
CA ARG A 561 -62.36 -11.28 -10.97
C ARG A 561 -61.34 -12.21 -10.31
N ALA A 562 -60.98 -11.79 -9.11
CA ALA A 562 -60.64 -12.63 -7.93
C ALA A 562 -61.87 -13.49 -7.50
N PRO A 563 -61.73 -14.56 -6.73
CA PRO A 563 -61.78 -14.49 -5.27
C PRO A 563 -60.86 -15.47 -4.51
N ARG A 564 -60.40 -15.01 -3.35
CA ARG A 564 -60.67 -15.37 -1.94
C ARG A 564 -60.51 -16.83 -1.49
N SER A 565 -59.74 -16.94 -0.37
CA SER A 565 -59.86 -17.78 0.84
C SER A 565 -59.46 -19.25 0.66
N GLU A 566 -58.83 -19.90 1.56
CA GLU A 566 -58.80 -20.09 3.03
C GLU A 566 -57.65 -20.99 3.41
N ARG A 567 -56.96 -20.72 4.46
CA ARG A 567 -56.75 -21.39 5.77
C ARG A 567 -56.42 -22.88 5.76
N ASN A 568 -55.52 -23.11 6.68
CA ASN A 568 -55.15 -24.29 7.48
C ASN A 568 -54.11 -25.21 6.81
N GLU A 569 -53.05 -25.54 7.44
CA GLU A 569 -52.66 -25.80 8.85
C GLU A 569 -51.22 -25.31 9.10
#